data_7ad4cacf9e5c3cad7493db5420237788
#
_entry.id   7ad4cacf9e5c3cad7493db5420237788
#
_cell.length_a   1.000
_cell.length_b   1.000
_cell.length_c   1.000
_cell.angle_alpha   90.00
_cell.angle_beta   90.00
_cell.angle_gamma   90.00
#
_symmetry.space_group_name_H-M   'P 1'
#
loop_
_entity.id
_entity.type
_entity.pdbx_description
1 polymer ?
#
loop_
_entity_poly.entity_id
_entity_poly.type
_entity_poly.pdbx_seq_one_letter_code
_entity_poly.pdbx_strand_id
1 'polypeptide(L)'
;MKRAAMIFALALAAFGAQAQGQKAYVIGVTAAMTGPAAATYAPVIEAMKAYVDHVNGKGGVNGHPVQLIVLDDSAEPSKAAANAKRLLSEDKVVMLLNSSLSSTYAPTVAEAKRANVPLYFAGSVCPKDTYPPADPMQFCSTAFGANLDSQAALAFVKANSKEAVRLGFAAMAIPIARAEIDYAEGLSKTLGMTPVEKQISPPPAPDYTPFATKLKEANPNWVYSWSPWVSQVRTFEALRRLGWEGRYITWSHLNAEDELARLRDPNLYVLGTNALFEDNVPIHAEIRAVTHRANIKYPVTFLTEGFISGMVIEAALKATPWPPTPQKVLAAMNNLKVDLKGLRGGPLEWTKDNHFRTKQYYRVWHWDSGKNAIVRVQDWQAIDVKR
;
A
#
# COMPACT_ATOMS: atom_id res chain seq x y z
N MET A 1 58.68 -36.96 -19.07
CA MET A 1 57.62 -35.97 -19.47
C MET A 1 56.20 -36.52 -19.40
N LYS A 2 55.86 -37.46 -18.52
CA LYS A 2 54.47 -38.01 -18.38
C LYS A 2 53.84 -37.83 -16.99
N ARG A 3 54.45 -37.09 -16.04
CA ARG A 3 53.95 -36.86 -14.70
C ARG A 3 53.41 -35.42 -14.45
N ALA A 4 53.63 -34.48 -15.35
CA ALA A 4 53.16 -33.08 -15.21
C ALA A 4 51.75 -32.86 -15.77
N ALA A 5 51.22 -33.74 -16.63
CA ALA A 5 49.91 -33.58 -17.25
C ALA A 5 48.72 -34.05 -16.34
N MET A 6 49.01 -34.81 -15.29
CA MET A 6 47.97 -35.40 -14.42
C MET A 6 47.54 -34.48 -13.27
N ILE A 7 48.34 -33.47 -12.91
CA ILE A 7 48.01 -32.51 -11.83
C ILE A 7 47.14 -31.36 -12.32
N PHE A 8 47.21 -31.04 -13.62
CA PHE A 8 46.38 -29.95 -14.19
C PHE A 8 44.92 -30.34 -14.46
N ALA A 9 44.63 -31.65 -14.62
CA ALA A 9 43.28 -32.15 -14.86
C ALA A 9 42.43 -32.24 -13.57
N LEU A 10 43.02 -32.34 -12.37
CA LEU A 10 42.32 -32.35 -11.10
C LEU A 10 41.97 -30.95 -10.59
N ALA A 11 42.68 -29.89 -11.03
CA ALA A 11 42.38 -28.53 -10.62
C ALA A 11 41.18 -27.92 -11.38
N LEU A 12 40.86 -28.41 -12.60
CA LEU A 12 39.67 -27.96 -13.34
C LEU A 12 38.35 -28.65 -12.89
N ALA A 13 38.45 -29.82 -12.25
CA ALA A 13 37.27 -30.54 -11.75
C ALA A 13 36.72 -29.94 -10.42
N ALA A 14 37.52 -29.14 -9.71
CA ALA A 14 37.10 -28.51 -8.45
C ALA A 14 36.29 -27.21 -8.64
N PHE A 15 36.31 -26.60 -9.83
CA PHE A 15 35.51 -25.40 -10.14
C PHE A 15 34.12 -25.70 -10.71
N GLY A 16 33.82 -26.96 -11.04
CA GLY A 16 32.53 -27.38 -11.61
C GLY A 16 31.46 -27.77 -10.58
N ALA A 17 31.80 -27.86 -9.29
CA ALA A 17 30.88 -28.41 -8.27
C ALA A 17 30.13 -27.38 -7.43
N GLN A 18 30.19 -26.09 -7.75
CA GLN A 18 29.50 -25.03 -6.99
C GLN A 18 28.30 -24.38 -7.70
N ALA A 19 27.81 -24.99 -8.76
CA ALA A 19 26.55 -24.56 -9.38
C ALA A 19 25.35 -25.45 -8.94
N GLN A 20 25.32 -25.91 -7.69
CA GLN A 20 24.05 -26.28 -7.08
C GLN A 20 23.37 -24.97 -6.73
N GLY A 21 22.37 -24.62 -7.56
CA GLY A 21 21.65 -23.35 -7.45
C GLY A 21 21.26 -23.04 -6.01
N GLN A 22 21.70 -21.91 -5.51
CA GLN A 22 21.25 -21.40 -4.22
C GLN A 22 19.74 -21.45 -4.18
N LYS A 23 19.19 -22.27 -3.29
CA LYS A 23 17.73 -22.32 -3.10
C LYS A 23 17.28 -20.94 -2.65
N ALA A 24 16.26 -20.39 -3.30
CA ALA A 24 15.74 -19.06 -3.06
C ALA A 24 14.66 -19.05 -1.98
N TYR A 25 14.41 -17.89 -1.38
CA TYR A 25 13.15 -17.60 -0.71
C TYR A 25 12.09 -17.39 -1.80
N VAL A 26 11.10 -18.27 -1.89
CA VAL A 26 10.04 -18.18 -2.91
C VAL A 26 8.81 -17.53 -2.29
N ILE A 27 8.41 -16.38 -2.84
CA ILE A 27 7.28 -15.58 -2.38
C ILE A 27 6.27 -15.46 -3.51
N GLY A 28 4.99 -15.74 -3.22
CA GLY A 28 3.91 -15.64 -4.18
C GLY A 28 3.14 -14.33 -4.03
N VAL A 29 2.74 -13.76 -5.14
CA VAL A 29 1.96 -12.51 -5.18
C VAL A 29 0.77 -12.69 -6.12
N THR A 30 -0.45 -12.48 -5.62
CA THR A 30 -1.61 -12.21 -6.46
C THR A 30 -1.86 -10.70 -6.48
N ALA A 31 -1.97 -10.11 -7.66
CA ALA A 31 -2.01 -8.65 -7.81
C ALA A 31 -2.86 -8.22 -9.02
N ALA A 32 -3.47 -7.03 -8.93
CA ALA A 32 -4.18 -6.43 -10.06
C ALA A 32 -3.17 -5.74 -11.01
N MET A 33 -2.56 -6.54 -11.90
CA MET A 33 -1.57 -6.05 -12.89
C MET A 33 -2.25 -5.53 -14.16
N THR A 34 -3.46 -6.00 -14.44
CA THR A 34 -4.29 -5.55 -15.58
C THR A 34 -5.68 -5.14 -15.10
N GLY A 35 -6.51 -4.61 -16.01
CA GLY A 35 -7.87 -4.18 -15.70
C GLY A 35 -7.96 -2.83 -14.97
N PRO A 36 -9.14 -2.49 -14.43
CA PRO A 36 -9.45 -1.16 -13.91
C PRO A 36 -8.61 -0.71 -12.71
N ALA A 37 -8.07 -1.66 -11.94
CA ALA A 37 -7.27 -1.39 -10.75
C ALA A 37 -5.76 -1.36 -11.02
N ALA A 38 -5.31 -1.68 -12.22
CA ALA A 38 -3.89 -1.78 -12.57
C ALA A 38 -3.11 -0.48 -12.31
N ALA A 39 -3.70 0.67 -12.61
CA ALA A 39 -3.08 1.97 -12.35
C ALA A 39 -2.72 2.21 -10.87
N THR A 40 -3.40 1.50 -9.96
CA THR A 40 -3.13 1.58 -8.52
C THR A 40 -2.09 0.57 -8.07
N TYR A 41 -2.16 -0.68 -8.56
CA TYR A 41 -1.37 -1.79 -8.00
C TYR A 41 -0.15 -2.18 -8.81
N ALA A 42 -0.16 -2.02 -10.14
CA ALA A 42 1.00 -2.36 -10.95
C ALA A 42 2.27 -1.56 -10.58
N PRO A 43 2.21 -0.24 -10.29
CA PRO A 43 3.39 0.50 -9.81
C PRO A 43 3.97 -0.06 -8.50
N VAL A 44 3.13 -0.52 -7.58
CA VAL A 44 3.56 -1.13 -6.31
C VAL A 44 4.37 -2.40 -6.58
N ILE A 45 3.88 -3.25 -7.48
CA ILE A 45 4.54 -4.51 -7.84
C ILE A 45 5.86 -4.26 -8.55
N GLU A 46 5.92 -3.33 -9.50
CA GLU A 46 7.15 -3.01 -10.22
C GLU A 46 8.21 -2.42 -9.27
N ALA A 47 7.82 -1.56 -8.32
CA ALA A 47 8.74 -1.04 -7.31
C ALA A 47 9.24 -2.14 -6.36
N MET A 48 8.36 -3.05 -5.94
CA MET A 48 8.72 -4.18 -5.09
C MET A 48 9.69 -5.14 -5.79
N LYS A 49 9.47 -5.45 -7.08
CA LYS A 49 10.41 -6.21 -7.91
C LYS A 49 11.78 -5.53 -7.96
N ALA A 50 11.81 -4.23 -8.29
CA ALA A 50 13.07 -3.47 -8.36
C ALA A 50 13.83 -3.46 -7.04
N TYR A 51 13.12 -3.36 -5.91
CA TYR A 51 13.72 -3.48 -4.59
C TYR A 51 14.32 -4.86 -4.35
N VAL A 52 13.57 -5.93 -4.65
CA VAL A 52 14.04 -7.31 -4.50
C VAL A 52 15.25 -7.59 -5.40
N ASP A 53 15.24 -7.13 -6.64
CA ASP A 53 16.38 -7.24 -7.55
C ASP A 53 17.59 -6.48 -7.03
N HIS A 54 17.39 -5.31 -6.41
CA HIS A 54 18.47 -4.57 -5.77
C HIS A 54 19.07 -5.34 -4.57
N VAL A 55 18.24 -5.98 -3.74
CA VAL A 55 18.69 -6.84 -2.63
C VAL A 55 19.44 -8.06 -3.18
N ASN A 56 18.92 -8.72 -4.22
CA ASN A 56 19.57 -9.86 -4.87
C ASN A 56 20.91 -9.47 -5.47
N GLY A 57 21.02 -8.29 -6.08
CA GLY A 57 22.29 -7.76 -6.61
C GLY A 57 23.34 -7.47 -5.53
N LYS A 58 22.94 -7.39 -4.25
CA LYS A 58 23.83 -7.27 -3.09
C LYS A 58 24.12 -8.61 -2.39
N GLY A 59 23.74 -9.74 -2.99
CA GLY A 59 23.95 -11.08 -2.43
C GLY A 59 22.71 -11.71 -1.78
N GLY A 60 21.55 -11.11 -1.95
CA GLY A 60 20.27 -11.61 -1.42
C GLY A 60 20.12 -11.43 0.09
N VAL A 61 19.22 -12.19 0.67
CA VAL A 61 18.95 -12.19 2.11
C VAL A 61 19.62 -13.40 2.75
N ASN A 62 20.46 -13.17 3.75
CA ASN A 62 21.25 -14.24 4.41
C ASN A 62 22.05 -15.11 3.41
N GLY A 63 22.52 -14.53 2.29
CA GLY A 63 23.24 -15.24 1.23
C GLY A 63 22.35 -16.02 0.25
N HIS A 64 21.05 -15.84 0.29
CA HIS A 64 20.08 -16.52 -0.58
C HIS A 64 19.25 -15.51 -1.38
N PRO A 65 19.00 -15.74 -2.68
CA PRO A 65 18.16 -14.86 -3.47
C PRO A 65 16.71 -14.93 -3.04
N VAL A 66 15.97 -13.85 -3.28
CA VAL A 66 14.51 -13.77 -3.14
C VAL A 66 13.89 -13.87 -4.53
N GLN A 67 12.93 -14.76 -4.70
CA GLN A 67 12.16 -14.94 -5.93
C GLN A 67 10.72 -14.53 -5.70
N LEU A 68 10.23 -13.57 -6.48
CA LEU A 68 8.82 -13.19 -6.52
C LEU A 68 8.13 -13.88 -7.71
N ILE A 69 7.07 -14.64 -7.42
CA ILE A 69 6.17 -15.20 -8.43
C ILE A 69 4.90 -14.35 -8.41
N VAL A 70 4.72 -13.53 -9.45
CA VAL A 70 3.59 -12.60 -9.55
C VAL A 70 2.58 -13.13 -10.54
N LEU A 71 1.33 -13.27 -10.11
CA LEU A 71 0.18 -13.68 -10.92
C LEU A 71 -0.86 -12.57 -10.94
N ASP A 72 -1.35 -12.24 -12.15
CA ASP A 72 -2.37 -11.22 -12.34
C ASP A 72 -3.76 -11.76 -11.95
N ASP A 73 -4.46 -11.04 -11.07
CA ASP A 73 -5.84 -11.33 -10.72
C ASP A 73 -6.85 -10.36 -11.35
N SER A 74 -6.38 -9.31 -12.03
CA SER A 74 -7.22 -8.27 -12.65
C SER A 74 -8.28 -7.68 -11.68
N ALA A 75 -8.04 -7.76 -10.38
CA ALA A 75 -8.98 -7.43 -9.29
C ALA A 75 -10.24 -8.34 -9.24
N GLU A 76 -10.20 -9.52 -9.84
CA GLU A 76 -11.28 -10.51 -9.86
C GLU A 76 -11.12 -11.54 -8.74
N PRO A 77 -12.12 -11.71 -7.84
CA PRO A 77 -12.03 -12.64 -6.70
C PRO A 77 -11.73 -14.09 -7.10
N SER A 78 -12.31 -14.56 -8.20
CA SER A 78 -12.10 -15.93 -8.71
C SER A 78 -10.67 -16.17 -9.20
N LYS A 79 -10.08 -15.18 -9.88
CA LYS A 79 -8.68 -15.25 -10.30
C LYS A 79 -7.73 -15.18 -9.10
N ALA A 80 -8.00 -14.32 -8.13
CA ALA A 80 -7.22 -14.24 -6.91
C ALA A 80 -7.21 -15.56 -6.13
N ALA A 81 -8.36 -16.24 -6.03
CA ALA A 81 -8.45 -17.59 -5.44
C ALA A 81 -7.61 -18.62 -6.21
N ALA A 82 -7.73 -18.64 -7.53
CA ALA A 82 -6.97 -19.58 -8.39
C ALA A 82 -5.46 -19.33 -8.29
N ASN A 83 -5.04 -18.05 -8.31
CA ASN A 83 -3.64 -17.64 -8.13
C ASN A 83 -3.11 -18.09 -6.77
N ALA A 84 -3.83 -17.79 -5.68
CA ALA A 84 -3.44 -18.20 -4.34
C ALA A 84 -3.29 -19.72 -4.24
N LYS A 85 -4.27 -20.47 -4.73
CA LYS A 85 -4.22 -21.94 -4.75
C LYS A 85 -2.96 -22.45 -5.47
N ARG A 86 -2.67 -21.94 -6.67
CA ARG A 86 -1.50 -22.33 -7.45
C ARG A 86 -0.20 -22.03 -6.70
N LEU A 87 -0.03 -20.78 -6.24
CA LEU A 87 1.18 -20.32 -5.52
C LEU A 87 1.47 -21.19 -4.29
N LEU A 88 0.40 -21.59 -3.58
CA LEU A 88 0.52 -22.39 -2.35
C LEU A 88 0.74 -23.89 -2.61
N SER A 89 0.05 -24.48 -3.61
CA SER A 89 0.09 -25.92 -3.84
C SER A 89 1.17 -26.36 -4.82
N GLU A 90 1.46 -25.57 -5.85
CA GLU A 90 2.40 -25.90 -6.92
C GLU A 90 3.75 -25.23 -6.70
N ASP A 91 3.75 -23.89 -6.52
CA ASP A 91 4.97 -23.08 -6.36
C ASP A 91 5.52 -23.16 -4.91
N LYS A 92 4.73 -23.65 -3.95
CA LYS A 92 5.11 -23.90 -2.53
C LYS A 92 5.79 -22.69 -1.87
N VAL A 93 5.19 -21.53 -2.05
CA VAL A 93 5.70 -20.28 -1.50
C VAL A 93 5.70 -20.28 0.03
N VAL A 94 6.67 -19.61 0.64
CA VAL A 94 6.77 -19.50 2.12
C VAL A 94 6.01 -18.31 2.69
N MET A 95 5.60 -17.37 1.83
CA MET A 95 4.77 -16.20 2.12
C MET A 95 3.90 -15.92 0.91
N LEU A 96 2.61 -15.66 1.13
CA LEU A 96 1.67 -15.21 0.11
C LEU A 96 1.41 -13.71 0.27
N LEU A 97 1.38 -12.99 -0.83
CA LEU A 97 1.00 -11.58 -0.87
C LEU A 97 -0.29 -11.37 -1.64
N ASN A 98 -1.11 -10.41 -1.17
CA ASN A 98 -2.21 -9.85 -1.95
C ASN A 98 -1.94 -8.35 -2.17
N SER A 99 -1.89 -7.93 -3.44
CA SER A 99 -1.77 -6.54 -3.85
C SER A 99 -2.88 -6.19 -4.84
N SER A 100 -4.12 -6.16 -4.35
CA SER A 100 -5.31 -6.01 -5.17
C SER A 100 -6.47 -5.36 -4.40
N LEU A 101 -7.65 -5.24 -5.03
CA LEU A 101 -8.84 -4.70 -4.37
C LEU A 101 -9.36 -5.60 -3.24
N SER A 102 -10.00 -4.99 -2.23
CA SER A 102 -10.54 -5.72 -1.07
C SER A 102 -11.59 -6.79 -1.40
N SER A 103 -12.18 -6.76 -2.59
CA SER A 103 -13.03 -7.83 -3.10
C SER A 103 -12.30 -9.17 -3.27
N THR A 104 -10.96 -9.14 -3.42
CA THR A 104 -10.11 -10.35 -3.59
C THR A 104 -9.62 -10.92 -2.25
N TYR A 105 -9.85 -10.23 -1.11
CA TYR A 105 -9.24 -10.63 0.17
C TYR A 105 -9.81 -11.93 0.70
N ALA A 106 -11.13 -12.04 0.82
CA ALA A 106 -11.76 -13.22 1.40
C ALA A 106 -11.31 -14.55 0.76
N PRO A 107 -11.32 -14.71 -0.58
CA PRO A 107 -10.84 -15.94 -1.21
C PRO A 107 -9.33 -16.15 -1.02
N THR A 108 -8.50 -15.10 -1.03
CA THR A 108 -7.05 -15.22 -0.79
C THR A 108 -6.76 -15.66 0.65
N VAL A 109 -7.48 -15.07 1.63
CA VAL A 109 -7.38 -15.44 3.06
C VAL A 109 -7.76 -16.92 3.27
N ALA A 110 -8.85 -17.37 2.64
CA ALA A 110 -9.29 -18.77 2.77
C ALA A 110 -8.21 -19.75 2.30
N GLU A 111 -7.55 -19.46 1.17
CA GLU A 111 -6.48 -20.31 0.63
C GLU A 111 -5.22 -20.27 1.54
N ALA A 112 -4.82 -19.10 2.00
CA ALA A 112 -3.67 -18.93 2.89
C ALA A 112 -3.84 -19.68 4.22
N LYS A 113 -5.03 -19.58 4.84
CA LYS A 113 -5.37 -20.31 6.07
C LYS A 113 -5.36 -21.82 5.86
N ARG A 114 -5.95 -22.29 4.75
CA ARG A 114 -5.97 -23.74 4.42
C ARG A 114 -4.57 -24.32 4.28
N ALA A 115 -3.66 -23.54 3.66
CA ALA A 115 -2.26 -23.96 3.46
C ALA A 115 -1.35 -23.68 4.67
N ASN A 116 -1.83 -22.97 5.69
CA ASN A 116 -1.07 -22.52 6.84
C ASN A 116 0.18 -21.69 6.43
N VAL A 117 0.00 -20.75 5.49
CA VAL A 117 1.02 -19.84 4.96
C VAL A 117 0.65 -18.40 5.34
N PRO A 118 1.56 -17.57 5.89
CA PRO A 118 1.25 -16.18 6.21
C PRO A 118 0.87 -15.39 4.97
N LEU A 119 -0.16 -14.55 5.12
CA LEU A 119 -0.66 -13.64 4.08
C LEU A 119 -0.30 -12.21 4.42
N TYR A 120 0.39 -11.55 3.51
CA TYR A 120 0.79 -10.16 3.63
C TYR A 120 0.07 -9.29 2.58
N PHE A 121 -0.71 -8.32 3.05
CA PHE A 121 -1.35 -7.30 2.21
C PHE A 121 -0.33 -6.20 1.91
N ALA A 122 0.25 -6.25 0.71
CA ALA A 122 1.31 -5.37 0.24
C ALA A 122 0.75 -4.30 -0.71
N GLY A 123 0.85 -3.02 -0.34
CA GLY A 123 0.25 -1.92 -1.12
C GLY A 123 -1.27 -1.96 -1.23
N SER A 124 -1.90 -2.86 -0.49
CA SER A 124 -3.35 -3.03 -0.37
C SER A 124 -3.84 -2.47 0.96
N VAL A 125 -5.06 -1.94 1.00
CA VAL A 125 -5.60 -1.39 2.26
C VAL A 125 -5.70 -2.48 3.32
N CYS A 126 -5.29 -2.16 4.53
CA CYS A 126 -5.25 -3.11 5.63
C CYS A 126 -6.66 -3.56 6.05
N PRO A 127 -6.98 -4.87 5.99
CA PRO A 127 -8.22 -5.39 6.51
C PRO A 127 -8.27 -5.26 8.04
N LYS A 128 -9.49 -5.17 8.59
CA LYS A 128 -9.70 -5.05 10.04
C LYS A 128 -9.04 -6.19 10.85
N ASP A 129 -8.96 -7.36 10.26
CA ASP A 129 -8.40 -8.56 10.89
C ASP A 129 -6.87 -8.47 11.12
N THR A 130 -6.21 -7.41 10.63
CA THR A 130 -4.80 -7.11 10.96
C THR A 130 -4.63 -6.23 12.20
N TYR A 131 -5.74 -5.62 12.69
CA TYR A 131 -5.74 -4.83 13.91
C TYR A 131 -5.88 -5.70 15.15
N PRO A 132 -5.49 -5.19 16.34
CA PRO A 132 -5.58 -5.98 17.57
C PRO A 132 -7.03 -6.26 18.01
N PRO A 133 -7.38 -7.51 18.39
CA PRO A 133 -6.55 -8.71 18.29
C PRO A 133 -6.46 -9.22 16.85
N ALA A 134 -5.24 -9.29 16.32
CA ALA A 134 -5.02 -9.64 14.93
C ALA A 134 -5.29 -11.13 14.62
N ASP A 135 -5.79 -11.40 13.42
CA ASP A 135 -5.77 -12.76 12.88
C ASP A 135 -4.31 -13.23 12.75
N PRO A 136 -3.95 -14.41 13.26
CA PRO A 136 -2.56 -14.85 13.33
C PRO A 136 -1.85 -15.00 11.98
N MET A 137 -2.60 -15.06 10.88
CA MET A 137 -2.05 -15.32 9.55
C MET A 137 -2.03 -14.08 8.63
N GLN A 138 -2.67 -12.97 9.02
CA GLN A 138 -2.86 -11.80 8.17
C GLN A 138 -2.01 -10.62 8.65
N PHE A 139 -1.19 -10.05 7.76
CA PHE A 139 -0.28 -8.94 8.03
C PHE A 139 -0.46 -7.82 7.02
N CYS A 140 -0.25 -6.57 7.43
CA CYS A 140 -0.38 -5.44 6.53
C CYS A 140 0.63 -4.33 6.85
N SER A 141 1.31 -3.82 5.81
CA SER A 141 2.22 -2.69 5.95
C SER A 141 1.70 -1.41 5.34
N THR A 142 0.64 -1.48 4.55
CA THR A 142 0.12 -0.31 3.84
C THR A 142 -0.18 0.82 4.80
N ALA A 143 0.07 2.02 4.35
CA ALA A 143 -0.07 3.21 5.15
C ALA A 143 -1.49 3.42 5.69
N PHE A 144 -2.52 2.92 5.01
CA PHE A 144 -3.90 3.22 5.29
C PHE A 144 -4.54 2.14 6.15
N GLY A 145 -5.25 2.60 7.17
CA GLY A 145 -5.99 1.75 8.06
C GLY A 145 -7.44 2.21 8.17
N ALA A 146 -8.37 1.28 7.98
CA ALA A 146 -9.79 1.55 8.18
C ALA A 146 -10.05 2.25 9.52
N ASN A 147 -10.98 3.19 9.54
CA ASN A 147 -11.37 4.01 10.68
C ASN A 147 -10.33 5.05 11.14
N LEU A 148 -9.04 4.74 11.11
CA LEU A 148 -7.99 5.67 11.53
C LEU A 148 -7.83 6.81 10.52
N ASP A 149 -7.99 6.50 9.23
CA ASP A 149 -7.95 7.50 8.16
C ASP A 149 -9.10 8.51 8.33
N SER A 150 -10.32 8.01 8.59
CA SER A 150 -11.48 8.86 8.88
C SER A 150 -11.31 9.67 10.15
N GLN A 151 -10.74 9.10 11.22
CA GLN A 151 -10.46 9.83 12.45
C GLN A 151 -9.51 11.01 12.18
N ALA A 152 -8.42 10.77 11.44
CA ALA A 152 -7.46 11.81 11.11
C ALA A 152 -8.07 12.88 10.18
N ALA A 153 -8.78 12.46 9.12
CA ALA A 153 -9.40 13.37 8.17
C ALA A 153 -10.46 14.27 8.83
N LEU A 154 -11.37 13.70 9.62
CA LEU A 154 -12.43 14.47 10.26
C LEU A 154 -11.89 15.35 11.41
N ALA A 155 -10.86 14.92 12.12
CA ALA A 155 -10.16 15.79 13.07
C ALA A 155 -9.54 17.00 12.38
N PHE A 156 -8.89 16.80 11.22
CA PHE A 156 -8.37 17.89 10.41
C PHE A 156 -9.47 18.84 9.91
N VAL A 157 -10.57 18.29 9.37
CA VAL A 157 -11.72 19.08 8.91
C VAL A 157 -12.25 19.95 10.05
N LYS A 158 -12.44 19.36 11.24
CA LYS A 158 -12.94 20.09 12.42
C LYS A 158 -12.01 21.24 12.84
N ALA A 159 -10.72 20.97 12.91
CA ALA A 159 -9.71 21.95 13.32
C ALA A 159 -9.53 23.10 12.32
N ASN A 160 -9.83 22.87 11.03
CA ASN A 160 -9.62 23.83 9.95
C ASN A 160 -10.94 24.47 9.44
N SER A 161 -12.04 24.28 10.13
CA SER A 161 -13.34 24.87 9.80
C SER A 161 -13.68 25.99 10.79
N LYS A 162 -13.97 27.18 10.26
CA LYS A 162 -14.45 28.34 11.06
C LYS A 162 -15.97 28.41 11.16
N GLU A 163 -16.65 27.68 10.32
CA GLU A 163 -18.11 27.62 10.19
C GLU A 163 -18.63 26.19 10.46
N ALA A 164 -19.94 26.05 10.58
CA ALA A 164 -20.58 24.73 10.72
C ALA A 164 -20.25 23.86 9.51
N VAL A 165 -19.76 22.64 9.77
CA VAL A 165 -19.36 21.70 8.72
C VAL A 165 -20.57 20.96 8.19
N ARG A 166 -20.85 21.15 6.89
CA ARG A 166 -21.77 20.35 6.08
C ARG A 166 -20.91 19.38 5.24
N LEU A 167 -20.95 18.11 5.60
CA LEU A 167 -20.00 17.12 5.07
C LEU A 167 -20.65 16.18 4.06
N GLY A 168 -20.16 16.20 2.83
CA GLY A 168 -20.45 15.20 1.81
C GLY A 168 -19.44 14.05 1.87
N PHE A 169 -19.85 12.87 1.42
CA PHE A 169 -19.01 11.67 1.39
C PHE A 169 -18.99 11.03 0.01
N ALA A 170 -17.81 10.57 -0.43
CA ALA A 170 -17.64 9.86 -1.68
C ALA A 170 -16.78 8.59 -1.51
N ALA A 171 -17.25 7.46 -2.05
CA ALA A 171 -16.51 6.21 -2.03
C ALA A 171 -16.76 5.36 -3.28
N MET A 172 -15.91 4.35 -3.46
CA MET A 172 -16.12 3.30 -4.46
C MET A 172 -16.88 2.12 -3.83
N ALA A 173 -17.66 1.41 -4.65
CA ALA A 173 -18.46 0.24 -4.23
C ALA A 173 -17.60 -1.02 -4.00
N ILE A 174 -16.59 -0.91 -3.13
CA ILE A 174 -15.78 -2.04 -2.64
C ILE A 174 -15.95 -2.17 -1.12
N PRO A 175 -15.82 -3.38 -0.54
CA PRO A 175 -16.17 -3.65 0.85
C PRO A 175 -15.55 -2.66 1.84
N ILE A 176 -14.23 -2.46 1.77
CA ILE A 176 -13.51 -1.64 2.72
C ILE A 176 -13.84 -0.14 2.59
N ALA A 177 -14.06 0.38 1.36
CA ALA A 177 -14.39 1.78 1.16
C ALA A 177 -15.80 2.11 1.64
N ARG A 178 -16.75 1.18 1.48
CA ARG A 178 -18.09 1.33 2.06
C ARG A 178 -18.04 1.37 3.58
N ALA A 179 -17.36 0.43 4.22
CA ALA A 179 -17.23 0.35 5.66
C ALA A 179 -16.56 1.62 6.23
N GLU A 180 -15.51 2.12 5.57
CA GLU A 180 -14.81 3.33 5.99
C GLU A 180 -15.69 4.57 5.92
N ILE A 181 -16.43 4.76 4.82
CA ILE A 181 -17.32 5.92 4.66
C ILE A 181 -18.53 5.84 5.59
N ASP A 182 -19.08 4.66 5.85
CA ASP A 182 -20.17 4.48 6.83
C ASP A 182 -19.69 4.82 8.25
N TYR A 183 -18.49 4.41 8.62
CA TYR A 183 -17.84 4.79 9.86
C TYR A 183 -17.62 6.32 9.94
N ALA A 184 -17.09 6.94 8.88
CA ALA A 184 -16.84 8.38 8.82
C ALA A 184 -18.13 9.19 8.96
N GLU A 185 -19.23 8.76 8.33
CA GLU A 185 -20.54 9.39 8.49
C GLU A 185 -21.02 9.36 9.94
N GLY A 186 -20.90 8.20 10.61
CA GLY A 186 -21.22 8.07 12.03
C GLY A 186 -20.35 8.97 12.91
N LEU A 187 -19.03 8.94 12.70
CA LEU A 187 -18.06 9.75 13.44
C LEU A 187 -18.30 11.25 13.25
N SER A 188 -18.66 11.70 12.05
CA SER A 188 -18.91 13.12 11.78
C SER A 188 -20.01 13.70 12.66
N LYS A 189 -21.08 12.93 12.91
CA LYS A 189 -22.18 13.32 13.80
C LYS A 189 -21.70 13.50 15.24
N THR A 190 -20.87 12.59 15.75
CA THR A 190 -20.29 12.70 17.10
C THR A 190 -19.34 13.89 17.26
N LEU A 191 -18.72 14.34 16.15
CA LEU A 191 -17.85 15.50 16.11
C LEU A 191 -18.63 16.83 15.91
N GLY A 192 -19.96 16.79 15.83
CA GLY A 192 -20.81 17.97 15.64
C GLY A 192 -20.85 18.49 14.20
N MET A 193 -20.53 17.64 13.21
CA MET A 193 -20.66 17.94 11.79
C MET A 193 -22.00 17.42 11.28
N THR A 194 -22.50 18.01 10.19
CA THR A 194 -23.75 17.59 9.55
C THR A 194 -23.47 16.82 8.27
N PRO A 195 -23.65 15.48 8.24
CA PRO A 195 -23.68 14.71 7.00
C PRO A 195 -24.81 15.21 6.11
N VAL A 196 -24.52 15.50 4.83
CA VAL A 196 -25.54 16.04 3.91
C VAL A 196 -25.80 15.13 2.71
N GLU A 197 -24.80 14.39 2.23
CA GLU A 197 -24.94 13.48 1.10
C GLU A 197 -23.82 12.43 1.11
N LYS A 198 -24.14 11.21 0.64
CA LYS A 198 -23.18 10.12 0.47
C LYS A 198 -23.33 9.45 -0.89
N GLN A 199 -22.27 9.47 -1.69
CA GLN A 199 -22.25 8.87 -3.01
C GLN A 199 -21.26 7.71 -3.11
N ILE A 200 -21.75 6.58 -3.63
CA ILE A 200 -20.97 5.36 -3.82
C ILE A 200 -20.94 5.02 -5.32
N SER A 201 -19.80 5.22 -5.95
CA SER A 201 -19.62 4.93 -7.39
C SER A 201 -19.25 3.46 -7.65
N PRO A 202 -19.72 2.84 -8.74
CA PRO A 202 -19.26 1.49 -9.11
C PRO A 202 -17.77 1.48 -9.49
N PRO A 203 -17.06 0.33 -9.39
CA PRO A 203 -15.72 0.14 -9.91
C PRO A 203 -15.74 -0.55 -11.30
N PRO A 204 -15.21 0.04 -12.37
CA PRO A 204 -14.91 1.45 -12.56
C PRO A 204 -16.18 2.24 -12.88
N ALA A 205 -16.21 3.52 -12.50
CA ALA A 205 -17.23 4.43 -13.02
C ALA A 205 -16.72 5.05 -14.33
N PRO A 206 -17.47 4.94 -15.44
CA PRO A 206 -17.08 5.57 -16.70
C PRO A 206 -17.20 7.10 -16.63
N ASP A 207 -18.12 7.59 -15.79
CA ASP A 207 -18.36 9.00 -15.53
C ASP A 207 -18.69 9.24 -14.04
N TYR A 208 -18.05 10.22 -13.44
CA TYR A 208 -18.26 10.61 -12.05
C TYR A 208 -19.24 11.80 -11.89
N THR A 209 -19.68 12.40 -13.00
CA THR A 209 -20.58 13.57 -13.00
C THR A 209 -21.90 13.32 -12.27
N PRO A 210 -22.61 12.18 -12.43
CA PRO A 210 -23.87 11.93 -11.72
C PRO A 210 -23.72 11.94 -10.19
N PHE A 211 -22.62 11.40 -9.68
CA PHE A 211 -22.30 11.35 -8.24
C PHE A 211 -21.92 12.74 -7.71
N ALA A 212 -21.09 13.47 -8.47
CA ALA A 212 -20.70 14.84 -8.15
C ALA A 212 -21.91 15.81 -8.17
N THR A 213 -22.86 15.61 -9.07
CA THR A 213 -24.09 16.42 -9.14
C THR A 213 -24.89 16.32 -7.83
N LYS A 214 -25.17 15.11 -7.36
CA LYS A 214 -25.88 14.89 -6.09
C LYS A 214 -25.14 15.47 -4.89
N LEU A 215 -23.82 15.29 -4.84
CA LEU A 215 -22.99 15.91 -3.81
C LEU A 215 -23.11 17.43 -3.84
N LYS A 216 -22.98 18.06 -5.02
CA LYS A 216 -23.11 19.52 -5.16
C LYS A 216 -24.50 20.02 -4.75
N GLU A 217 -25.57 19.36 -5.19
CA GLU A 217 -26.96 19.72 -4.85
C GLU A 217 -27.23 19.75 -3.35
N ALA A 218 -26.60 18.84 -2.58
CA ALA A 218 -26.66 18.82 -1.14
C ALA A 218 -25.86 19.96 -0.47
N ASN A 219 -25.15 20.77 -1.24
CA ASN A 219 -24.41 21.95 -0.81
C ASN A 219 -23.47 21.71 0.39
N PRO A 220 -22.52 20.74 0.33
CA PRO A 220 -21.50 20.57 1.35
C PRO A 220 -20.46 21.69 1.26
N ASN A 221 -19.91 22.12 2.40
CA ASN A 221 -18.70 22.97 2.41
C ASN A 221 -17.41 22.15 2.52
N TRP A 222 -17.52 20.86 2.88
CA TRP A 222 -16.45 19.87 2.79
C TRP A 222 -16.99 18.58 2.16
N VAL A 223 -16.11 17.92 1.40
CA VAL A 223 -16.31 16.53 0.95
C VAL A 223 -15.13 15.70 1.43
N TYR A 224 -15.42 14.59 2.10
CA TYR A 224 -14.44 13.55 2.43
C TYR A 224 -14.58 12.39 1.45
N SER A 225 -13.50 12.01 0.80
CA SER A 225 -13.47 10.86 -0.10
C SER A 225 -12.48 9.80 0.39
N TRP A 226 -12.92 8.55 0.37
CA TRP A 226 -12.08 7.41 0.67
C TRP A 226 -12.32 6.27 -0.34
N SER A 227 -11.36 6.07 -1.23
CA SER A 227 -11.42 5.14 -2.36
C SER A 227 -10.01 4.91 -2.92
N PRO A 228 -9.82 3.97 -3.86
CA PRO A 228 -8.65 4.00 -4.73
C PRO A 228 -8.46 5.38 -5.36
N TRP A 229 -7.22 5.83 -5.44
CA TRP A 229 -6.85 7.22 -5.73
C TRP A 229 -7.55 7.83 -6.96
N VAL A 230 -7.60 7.09 -8.08
CA VAL A 230 -8.22 7.56 -9.33
C VAL A 230 -9.69 7.98 -9.13
N SER A 231 -10.45 7.21 -8.34
CA SER A 231 -11.85 7.51 -8.04
C SER A 231 -12.00 8.82 -7.25
N GLN A 232 -11.11 9.06 -6.29
CA GLN A 232 -11.13 10.26 -5.47
C GLN A 232 -10.88 11.51 -6.32
N VAL A 233 -9.85 11.50 -7.14
CA VAL A 233 -9.46 12.63 -8.02
C VAL A 233 -10.55 12.92 -9.05
N ARG A 234 -11.08 11.90 -9.71
CA ARG A 234 -12.15 12.09 -10.71
C ARG A 234 -13.45 12.63 -10.11
N THR A 235 -13.78 12.24 -8.88
CA THR A 235 -14.92 12.83 -8.15
C THR A 235 -14.67 14.31 -7.87
N PHE A 236 -13.48 14.67 -7.41
CA PHE A 236 -13.10 16.06 -7.18
C PHE A 236 -13.16 16.91 -8.48
N GLU A 237 -12.56 16.43 -9.56
CA GLU A 237 -12.61 17.11 -10.87
C GLU A 237 -14.04 17.31 -11.38
N ALA A 238 -14.91 16.31 -11.20
CA ALA A 238 -16.31 16.42 -11.57
C ALA A 238 -17.02 17.50 -10.74
N LEU A 239 -16.78 17.58 -9.44
CA LEU A 239 -17.30 18.63 -8.57
C LEU A 239 -16.83 20.03 -9.03
N ARG A 240 -15.55 20.17 -9.39
CA ARG A 240 -15.00 21.44 -9.91
C ARG A 240 -15.61 21.84 -11.26
N ARG A 241 -15.77 20.90 -12.18
CA ARG A 241 -16.45 21.16 -13.46
C ARG A 241 -17.90 21.63 -13.29
N LEU A 242 -18.57 21.16 -12.24
CA LEU A 242 -19.91 21.60 -11.88
C LEU A 242 -19.95 22.95 -11.16
N GLY A 243 -18.78 23.56 -10.85
CA GLY A 243 -18.69 24.84 -10.14
C GLY A 243 -18.87 24.72 -8.62
N TRP A 244 -18.61 23.57 -8.02
CA TRP A 244 -18.53 23.46 -6.58
C TRP A 244 -17.19 24.00 -6.07
N GLU A 245 -17.20 24.90 -5.09
CA GLU A 245 -16.01 25.62 -4.60
C GLU A 245 -15.57 25.20 -3.18
N GLY A 246 -16.29 24.25 -2.57
CA GLY A 246 -15.97 23.76 -1.24
C GLY A 246 -14.61 23.06 -1.14
N ARG A 247 -14.27 22.63 0.07
CA ARG A 247 -13.02 21.94 0.39
C ARG A 247 -13.19 20.44 0.26
N TYR A 248 -12.16 19.79 -0.27
CA TYR A 248 -12.14 18.35 -0.47
C TYR A 248 -10.95 17.75 0.27
N ILE A 249 -11.19 16.73 1.09
CA ILE A 249 -10.12 15.98 1.74
C ILE A 249 -10.18 14.52 1.32
N THR A 250 -9.02 14.00 0.96
CA THR A 250 -8.83 12.62 0.50
C THR A 250 -7.57 12.04 1.11
N TRP A 251 -7.48 10.73 1.21
CA TRP A 251 -6.24 10.10 1.60
C TRP A 251 -5.27 9.98 0.42
N SER A 252 -3.98 10.12 0.73
CA SER A 252 -2.90 9.98 -0.23
C SER A 252 -2.61 8.50 -0.47
N HIS A 253 -2.68 8.10 -1.71
CA HIS A 253 -2.10 6.85 -2.18
C HIS A 253 -0.98 7.19 -3.17
N LEU A 254 -0.75 6.50 -4.22
CA LEU A 254 0.46 6.52 -5.03
C LEU A 254 0.88 7.89 -5.60
N ASN A 255 -0.01 8.63 -6.25
CA ASN A 255 0.34 9.79 -7.08
C ASN A 255 -0.24 11.11 -6.57
N ALA A 256 -0.46 11.23 -5.27
CA ALA A 256 -1.04 12.44 -4.69
C ALA A 256 -0.24 13.70 -5.02
N GLU A 257 1.08 13.60 -5.02
CA GLU A 257 2.00 14.70 -5.30
C GLU A 257 1.85 15.20 -6.74
N ASP A 258 1.85 14.27 -7.72
CA ASP A 258 1.66 14.63 -9.13
C ASP A 258 0.29 15.28 -9.37
N GLU A 259 -0.75 14.80 -8.69
CA GLU A 259 -2.11 15.33 -8.84
C GLU A 259 -2.27 16.70 -8.17
N LEU A 260 -1.66 16.93 -7.01
CA LEU A 260 -1.62 18.25 -6.39
C LEU A 260 -0.92 19.27 -7.31
N ALA A 261 0.22 18.87 -7.89
CA ALA A 261 0.98 19.71 -8.82
C ALA A 261 0.23 19.95 -10.16
N ARG A 262 -0.56 18.98 -10.62
CA ARG A 262 -1.35 19.08 -11.86
C ARG A 262 -2.60 19.94 -11.68
N LEU A 263 -3.35 19.70 -10.61
CA LEU A 263 -4.64 20.37 -10.34
C LEU A 263 -4.46 21.79 -9.82
N ARG A 264 -3.42 22.03 -9.02
CA ARG A 264 -3.10 23.34 -8.40
C ARG A 264 -4.28 23.98 -7.69
N ASP A 265 -5.14 23.16 -7.11
CA ASP A 265 -6.34 23.62 -6.40
C ASP A 265 -6.05 23.73 -4.89
N PRO A 266 -6.16 24.94 -4.29
CA PRO A 266 -5.85 25.14 -2.87
C PRO A 266 -6.86 24.49 -1.93
N ASN A 267 -8.01 24.07 -2.42
CA ASN A 267 -9.07 23.43 -1.64
C ASN A 267 -9.05 21.89 -1.74
N LEU A 268 -8.06 21.31 -2.44
CA LEU A 268 -7.79 19.88 -2.40
C LEU A 268 -6.75 19.59 -1.33
N TYR A 269 -7.18 18.93 -0.26
CA TYR A 269 -6.34 18.48 0.84
C TYR A 269 -6.07 16.98 0.71
N VAL A 270 -4.82 16.60 0.88
CA VAL A 270 -4.39 15.21 0.83
C VAL A 270 -3.88 14.80 2.20
N LEU A 271 -4.59 13.85 2.83
CA LEU A 271 -4.16 13.21 4.07
C LEU A 271 -3.24 12.05 3.73
N GLY A 272 -1.99 12.09 4.15
CA GLY A 272 -1.00 11.06 3.82
C GLY A 272 -0.33 10.47 5.04
N THR A 273 0.12 9.26 4.87
CA THR A 273 0.85 8.47 5.87
C THR A 273 2.27 8.15 5.41
N ASN A 274 2.58 8.40 4.13
CA ASN A 274 3.93 8.39 3.60
C ASN A 274 4.41 9.82 3.34
N ALA A 275 5.71 10.05 3.51
CA ALA A 275 6.35 11.28 3.08
C ALA A 275 6.21 11.45 1.57
N LEU A 276 5.86 12.63 1.10
CA LEU A 276 5.94 12.99 -0.31
C LEU A 276 7.41 13.18 -0.71
N PHE A 277 7.73 13.07 -2.00
CA PHE A 277 9.10 13.32 -2.48
C PHE A 277 9.54 14.77 -2.25
N GLU A 278 8.60 15.71 -2.19
CA GLU A 278 8.83 17.10 -1.76
C GLU A 278 9.34 17.21 -0.31
N ASP A 279 9.02 16.27 0.57
CA ASP A 279 9.58 16.19 1.93
C ASP A 279 11.09 15.88 1.94
N ASN A 280 11.65 15.42 0.84
CA ASN A 280 13.07 15.15 0.57
C ASN A 280 13.76 14.32 1.67
N VAL A 281 13.13 13.21 2.10
CA VAL A 281 13.75 12.29 3.06
C VAL A 281 14.88 11.49 2.39
N PRO A 282 15.97 11.14 3.13
CA PRO A 282 17.19 10.57 2.52
C PRO A 282 16.98 9.34 1.62
N ILE A 283 16.06 8.45 1.98
CA ILE A 283 15.77 7.23 1.21
C ILE A 283 15.15 7.52 -0.17
N HIS A 284 14.59 8.71 -0.41
CA HIS A 284 14.06 9.08 -1.72
C HIS A 284 15.13 9.03 -2.82
N ALA A 285 16.38 9.35 -2.48
CA ALA A 285 17.50 9.23 -3.42
C ALA A 285 17.75 7.75 -3.82
N GLU A 286 17.67 6.83 -2.85
CA GLU A 286 17.80 5.39 -3.12
C GLU A 286 16.64 4.87 -3.98
N ILE A 287 15.41 5.27 -3.68
CA ILE A 287 14.23 4.92 -4.49
C ILE A 287 14.43 5.36 -5.94
N ARG A 288 14.80 6.64 -6.17
CA ARG A 288 15.07 7.15 -7.52
C ARG A 288 16.17 6.36 -8.23
N ALA A 289 17.28 6.07 -7.54
CA ALA A 289 18.40 5.35 -8.13
C ALA A 289 18.06 3.89 -8.50
N VAL A 290 17.34 3.18 -7.62
CA VAL A 290 16.95 1.78 -7.84
C VAL A 290 15.94 1.69 -8.98
N THR A 291 14.91 2.51 -8.95
CA THR A 291 13.83 2.49 -9.95
C THR A 291 14.29 2.96 -11.32
N HIS A 292 15.24 3.91 -11.38
CA HIS A 292 15.89 4.32 -12.62
C HIS A 292 16.70 3.17 -13.24
N ARG A 293 17.52 2.46 -12.44
CA ARG A 293 18.27 1.29 -12.93
C ARG A 293 17.35 0.18 -13.43
N ALA A 294 16.22 -0.04 -12.77
CA ALA A 294 15.22 -1.01 -13.17
C ALA A 294 14.38 -0.56 -14.39
N ASN A 295 14.64 0.64 -14.92
CA ASN A 295 13.90 1.23 -16.05
C ASN A 295 12.38 1.24 -15.87
N ILE A 296 11.92 1.51 -14.64
CA ILE A 296 10.49 1.60 -14.33
C ILE A 296 9.90 2.81 -15.05
N LYS A 297 8.75 2.62 -15.70
CA LYS A 297 8.08 3.66 -16.49
C LYS A 297 7.05 4.47 -15.71
N TYR A 298 6.73 4.04 -14.49
CA TYR A 298 5.82 4.80 -13.63
C TYR A 298 6.54 6.00 -13.01
N PRO A 299 5.82 7.11 -12.73
CA PRO A 299 6.36 8.21 -11.93
C PRO A 299 6.89 7.70 -10.60
N VAL A 300 8.01 8.27 -10.13
CA VAL A 300 8.67 7.83 -8.89
C VAL A 300 7.75 7.95 -7.67
N THR A 301 6.86 8.92 -7.67
CA THR A 301 5.85 9.16 -6.62
C THR A 301 4.90 7.98 -6.41
N PHE A 302 4.72 7.11 -7.41
CA PHE A 302 3.88 5.91 -7.33
C PHE A 302 4.57 4.72 -6.64
N LEU A 303 5.85 4.82 -6.34
CA LEU A 303 6.69 3.64 -6.07
C LEU A 303 6.95 3.39 -4.57
N THR A 304 6.60 4.35 -3.70
CA THR A 304 6.91 4.30 -2.26
C THR A 304 6.35 3.06 -1.56
N GLU A 305 5.08 2.71 -1.81
CA GLU A 305 4.45 1.54 -1.16
C GLU A 305 5.08 0.21 -1.57
N GLY A 306 5.50 0.10 -2.83
CA GLY A 306 6.21 -1.09 -3.31
C GLY A 306 7.60 -1.21 -2.69
N PHE A 307 8.29 -0.09 -2.52
CA PHE A 307 9.58 -0.04 -1.85
C PHE A 307 9.46 -0.44 -0.37
N ILE A 308 8.46 0.11 0.36
CA ILE A 308 8.16 -0.28 1.74
C ILE A 308 7.85 -1.77 1.83
N SER A 309 7.04 -2.30 0.90
CA SER A 309 6.72 -3.73 0.85
C SER A 309 7.96 -4.59 0.68
N GLY A 310 8.89 -4.17 -0.17
CA GLY A 310 10.20 -4.80 -0.34
C GLY A 310 11.04 -4.78 0.95
N MET A 311 11.09 -3.65 1.65
CA MET A 311 11.80 -3.52 2.94
C MET A 311 11.22 -4.45 4.01
N VAL A 312 9.90 -4.59 4.05
CA VAL A 312 9.20 -5.49 4.98
C VAL A 312 9.52 -6.95 4.66
N ILE A 313 9.48 -7.35 3.38
CA ILE A 313 9.86 -8.68 2.94
C ILE A 313 11.31 -8.98 3.33
N GLU A 314 12.24 -8.09 3.02
CA GLU A 314 13.65 -8.25 3.37
C GLU A 314 13.83 -8.44 4.88
N ALA A 315 13.19 -7.61 5.70
CA ALA A 315 13.30 -7.68 7.15
C ALA A 315 12.73 -8.99 7.71
N ALA A 316 11.56 -9.44 7.21
CA ALA A 316 10.96 -10.71 7.60
C ALA A 316 11.85 -11.90 7.24
N LEU A 317 12.44 -11.90 6.04
CA LEU A 317 13.33 -12.96 5.59
C LEU A 317 14.68 -12.95 6.32
N LYS A 318 15.23 -11.77 6.65
CA LYS A 318 16.45 -11.65 7.49
C LYS A 318 16.28 -12.31 8.85
N ALA A 319 15.10 -12.19 9.44
CA ALA A 319 14.75 -12.81 10.72
C ALA A 319 14.34 -14.29 10.59
N THR A 320 14.22 -14.82 9.38
CA THR A 320 13.78 -16.20 9.13
C THR A 320 14.98 -17.14 9.04
N PRO A 321 15.10 -18.14 9.94
CA PRO A 321 16.19 -19.14 9.85
C PRO A 321 16.10 -19.99 8.58
N TRP A 322 17.24 -20.20 7.92
CA TRP A 322 17.34 -21.08 6.77
C TRP A 322 17.34 -22.58 7.17
N PRO A 323 16.78 -23.53 6.40
CA PRO A 323 15.89 -23.29 5.26
C PRO A 323 14.54 -22.71 5.71
N PRO A 324 13.92 -21.83 4.90
CA PRO A 324 12.67 -21.20 5.25
C PRO A 324 11.51 -22.20 5.21
N THR A 325 10.55 -22.01 6.14
CA THR A 325 9.23 -22.64 6.08
C THR A 325 8.18 -21.56 6.37
N PRO A 326 6.92 -21.74 5.97
CA PRO A 326 5.85 -20.80 6.30
C PRO A 326 5.78 -20.48 7.79
N GLN A 327 5.98 -21.47 8.67
CA GLN A 327 5.91 -21.29 10.12
C GLN A 327 7.08 -20.46 10.67
N LYS A 328 8.29 -20.62 10.09
CA LYS A 328 9.45 -19.79 10.46
C LYS A 328 9.26 -18.35 10.01
N VAL A 329 8.71 -18.14 8.79
CA VAL A 329 8.37 -16.81 8.29
C VAL A 329 7.30 -16.16 9.16
N LEU A 330 6.24 -16.90 9.51
CA LEU A 330 5.20 -16.45 10.41
C LEU A 330 5.74 -16.03 11.78
N ALA A 331 6.64 -16.82 12.37
CA ALA A 331 7.29 -16.50 13.64
C ALA A 331 8.15 -15.22 13.55
N ALA A 332 8.86 -15.01 12.44
CA ALA A 332 9.63 -13.79 12.18
C ALA A 332 8.71 -12.57 12.04
N MET A 333 7.58 -12.70 11.32
CA MET A 333 6.63 -11.62 11.12
C MET A 333 5.93 -11.19 12.41
N ASN A 334 5.65 -12.12 13.34
CA ASN A 334 5.00 -11.82 14.62
C ASN A 334 5.84 -10.94 15.58
N ASN A 335 7.09 -10.68 15.28
CA ASN A 335 8.00 -9.84 16.08
C ASN A 335 8.79 -8.90 15.18
N LEU A 336 8.17 -8.44 14.10
CA LEU A 336 8.85 -7.63 13.09
C LEU A 336 8.91 -6.16 13.50
N LYS A 337 10.10 -5.57 13.35
CA LYS A 337 10.31 -4.13 13.43
C LYS A 337 11.13 -3.66 12.24
N VAL A 338 10.59 -2.72 11.47
CA VAL A 338 11.23 -2.18 10.27
C VAL A 338 11.36 -0.66 10.40
N ASP A 339 12.59 -0.18 10.35
CA ASP A 339 12.87 1.24 10.18
C ASP A 339 12.56 1.64 8.72
N LEU A 340 11.57 2.51 8.53
CA LEU A 340 11.15 2.99 7.22
C LEU A 340 11.93 4.24 6.76
N LYS A 341 13.03 4.58 7.44
CA LYS A 341 14.01 5.63 7.06
C LYS A 341 13.37 6.98 6.70
N GLY A 342 12.35 7.37 7.45
CA GLY A 342 11.63 8.64 7.28
C GLY A 342 10.51 8.62 6.26
N LEU A 343 10.26 7.52 5.56
CA LEU A 343 9.09 7.39 4.67
C LEU A 343 7.78 7.52 5.44
N ARG A 344 7.78 7.24 6.74
CA ARG A 344 6.63 7.42 7.66
C ARG A 344 7.06 8.07 8.95
N GLY A 345 6.10 8.53 9.74
CA GLY A 345 6.34 9.19 11.03
C GLY A 345 6.96 8.29 12.11
N GLY A 346 7.00 6.98 11.89
CA GLY A 346 7.63 6.01 12.78
C GLY A 346 7.86 4.65 12.12
N PRO A 347 8.44 3.70 12.84
CA PRO A 347 8.70 2.36 12.31
C PRO A 347 7.41 1.58 12.05
N LEU A 348 7.50 0.56 11.20
CA LEU A 348 6.50 -0.50 11.14
C LEU A 348 6.85 -1.53 12.23
N GLU A 349 5.89 -1.86 13.07
CA GLU A 349 6.06 -2.86 14.13
C GLU A 349 4.88 -3.83 14.12
N TRP A 350 5.17 -5.12 14.01
CA TRP A 350 4.20 -6.18 14.20
C TRP A 350 4.49 -6.94 15.48
N THR A 351 3.44 -7.29 16.21
CA THR A 351 3.49 -8.15 17.38
C THR A 351 2.51 -9.30 17.18
N LYS A 352 2.55 -10.31 18.06
CA LYS A 352 1.63 -11.45 17.99
C LYS A 352 0.14 -11.05 17.93
N ASP A 353 -0.22 -9.92 18.57
CA ASP A 353 -1.60 -9.46 18.67
C ASP A 353 -1.95 -8.27 17.75
N ASN A 354 -0.95 -7.70 17.06
CA ASN A 354 -1.12 -6.54 16.21
C ASN A 354 -0.25 -6.68 14.96
N HIS A 355 -0.87 -6.97 13.83
CA HIS A 355 -0.24 -7.13 12.53
C HIS A 355 -0.43 -5.92 11.62
N PHE A 356 -0.85 -4.79 12.23
CA PHE A 356 -0.91 -3.48 11.58
C PHE A 356 0.25 -2.60 12.08
N ARG A 357 0.13 -1.95 13.20
CA ARG A 357 1.16 -1.17 13.93
C ARG A 357 0.58 -0.58 15.21
N THR A 358 1.44 -0.15 16.12
CA THR A 358 1.02 0.42 17.41
C THR A 358 0.57 1.87 17.31
N LYS A 359 1.16 2.62 16.37
CA LYS A 359 0.81 4.02 16.08
C LYS A 359 0.69 4.24 14.58
N GLN A 360 -0.35 4.94 14.17
CA GLN A 360 -0.52 5.41 12.81
C GLN A 360 -0.23 6.91 12.76
N TYR A 361 0.51 7.34 11.74
CA TYR A 361 0.95 8.72 11.59
C TYR A 361 0.35 9.33 10.34
N TYR A 362 -0.11 10.58 10.44
CA TYR A 362 -0.72 11.30 9.34
C TYR A 362 -0.12 12.67 9.17
N ARG A 363 0.03 13.10 7.91
CA ARG A 363 0.34 14.46 7.46
C ARG A 363 -0.74 14.94 6.52
N VAL A 364 -0.88 16.26 6.35
CA VAL A 364 -1.78 16.85 5.37
C VAL A 364 -1.03 17.86 4.53
N TRP A 365 -1.25 17.78 3.22
CA TRP A 365 -0.71 18.70 2.22
C TRP A 365 -1.83 19.28 1.36
N HIS A 366 -1.57 20.41 0.75
CA HIS A 366 -2.36 20.98 -0.33
C HIS A 366 -1.48 21.79 -1.26
N TRP A 367 -2.05 22.31 -2.34
CA TRP A 367 -1.41 23.28 -3.21
C TRP A 367 -1.55 24.69 -2.61
N ASP A 368 -0.44 25.40 -2.47
CA ASP A 368 -0.41 26.83 -2.08
C ASP A 368 -0.20 27.67 -3.34
N SER A 369 -1.25 28.39 -3.76
CA SER A 369 -1.21 29.22 -4.98
C SER A 369 -0.28 30.42 -4.84
N GLY A 370 -0.05 30.94 -3.62
CA GLY A 370 0.86 32.05 -3.37
C GLY A 370 2.32 31.64 -3.50
N LYS A 371 2.66 30.42 -3.08
CA LYS A 371 4.00 29.84 -3.21
C LYS A 371 4.21 29.08 -4.52
N ASN A 372 3.14 28.81 -5.26
CA ASN A 372 3.12 27.95 -6.45
C ASN A 372 3.79 26.59 -6.16
N ALA A 373 3.47 25.97 -5.03
CA ALA A 373 4.09 24.76 -4.53
C ALA A 373 3.13 23.93 -3.69
N ILE A 374 3.43 22.63 -3.56
CA ILE A 374 2.82 21.76 -2.55
C ILE A 374 3.36 22.17 -1.19
N VAL A 375 2.47 22.40 -0.23
CA VAL A 375 2.85 22.74 1.14
C VAL A 375 2.23 21.77 2.13
N ARG A 376 3.01 21.46 3.15
CA ARG A 376 2.56 20.70 4.31
C ARG A 376 1.81 21.65 5.25
N VAL A 377 0.53 21.39 5.49
CA VAL A 377 -0.34 22.17 6.39
C VAL A 377 -0.50 21.53 7.76
N GLN A 378 -0.22 20.24 7.87
CA GLN A 378 -0.15 19.52 9.15
C GLN A 378 1.02 18.55 9.12
N ASP A 379 1.88 18.60 10.14
CA ASP A 379 2.97 17.64 10.33
C ASP A 379 2.45 16.36 11.01
N TRP A 380 3.32 15.36 11.18
CA TRP A 380 2.96 14.05 11.70
C TRP A 380 2.11 14.14 12.97
N GLN A 381 0.87 13.71 12.85
CA GLN A 381 -0.03 13.46 13.97
C GLN A 381 -0.15 11.97 14.18
N ALA A 382 0.13 11.51 15.39
CA ALA A 382 0.03 10.10 15.76
C ALA A 382 -1.36 9.78 16.29
N ILE A 383 -1.93 8.67 15.84
CA ILE A 383 -3.12 8.06 16.42
C ILE A 383 -2.74 6.68 16.94
N ASP A 384 -3.04 6.41 18.22
CA ASP A 384 -2.80 5.10 18.81
C ASP A 384 -3.78 4.06 18.23
N VAL A 385 -3.22 2.94 17.78
CA VAL A 385 -4.02 1.80 17.31
C VAL A 385 -4.46 1.02 18.54
N LYS A 386 -5.71 1.23 18.95
CA LYS A 386 -6.31 0.59 20.11
C LYS A 386 -6.96 -0.74 19.75
N ARG A 387 -7.05 -1.61 20.78
CA ARG A 387 -7.86 -2.84 20.71
C ARG A 387 -9.35 -2.54 20.49
#